data_8198a0e422b4e29eb917058e8e5b7d48
#
_entry.id   8198a0e422b4e29eb917058e8e5b7d48
#
_cell.length_a   1.000
_cell.length_b   1.000
_cell.length_c   1.000
_cell.angle_alpha   90.00
_cell.angle_beta   90.00
_cell.angle_gamma   90.00
#
_symmetry.space_group_name_H-M   'P 1'
#
loop_
_entity.id
_entity.type
_entity.pdbx_description
1 polymer ?
#
loop_
_entity_poly.entity_id
_entity_poly.type
_entity_poly.pdbx_seq_one_letter_code
_entity_poly.pdbx_strand_id
1 'polypeptide(L)'
;MSRPVDDGFSLPAAWAPHSRCWLAWPTRAETWSEHLDAVREVYSEVAKAIARFEPVTFITKPKNVAEVSLSTGTGVATLSLPHDDSFLNDNGPRFVTDGKGMIAGVSFRWNAWGNRYPDHERDAAVAPGLL
;
A
#
# COMPACT_ATOMS: atom_id res chain seq x y z
N MET A 1 -11.08 20.64 12.77
CA MET A 1 -11.15 19.34 12.08
C MET A 1 -11.80 18.36 13.04
N SER A 2 -12.92 17.73 12.66
CA SER A 2 -13.53 16.67 13.44
C SER A 2 -12.67 15.41 13.39
N ARG A 3 -12.76 14.57 14.41
CA ARG A 3 -12.14 13.23 14.38
C ARG A 3 -13.14 12.29 13.68
N PRO A 4 -12.67 11.24 12.98
CA PRO A 4 -13.58 10.29 12.31
C PRO A 4 -14.67 9.73 13.24
N VAL A 5 -14.36 9.50 14.50
CA VAL A 5 -15.30 8.99 15.49
C VAL A 5 -16.44 9.98 15.79
N ASP A 6 -16.18 11.28 15.72
CA ASP A 6 -17.20 12.33 15.93
C ASP A 6 -18.21 12.37 14.79
N ASP A 7 -17.81 11.89 13.60
CA ASP A 7 -18.63 11.76 12.40
C ASP A 7 -19.20 10.33 12.24
N GLY A 8 -19.08 9.47 13.26
CA GLY A 8 -19.63 8.13 13.29
C GLY A 8 -18.81 7.05 12.59
N PHE A 9 -17.58 7.36 12.18
CA PHE A 9 -16.69 6.38 11.55
C PHE A 9 -15.89 5.58 12.55
N SER A 10 -15.61 4.32 12.22
CA SER A 10 -14.74 3.42 12.96
C SER A 10 -13.80 2.66 12.03
N LEU A 11 -12.65 2.25 12.56
CA LEU A 11 -11.72 1.38 11.83
C LEU A 11 -12.27 -0.05 11.85
N PRO A 12 -12.52 -0.66 10.68
CA PRO A 12 -12.96 -2.05 10.63
C PRO A 12 -11.85 -3.00 11.12
N ALA A 13 -12.23 -4.18 11.60
CA ALA A 13 -11.28 -5.22 11.94
C ALA A 13 -10.50 -5.67 10.68
N ALA A 14 -9.26 -6.13 10.85
CA ALA A 14 -8.42 -6.56 9.73
C ALA A 14 -9.02 -7.71 8.89
N TRP A 15 -9.93 -8.49 9.47
CA TRP A 15 -10.64 -9.59 8.80
C TRP A 15 -12.04 -9.19 8.30
N ALA A 16 -12.43 -7.92 8.42
CA ALA A 16 -13.69 -7.47 7.83
C ALA A 16 -13.62 -7.59 6.30
N PRO A 17 -14.75 -7.84 5.63
CA PRO A 17 -14.79 -7.87 4.16
C PRO A 17 -14.24 -6.56 3.56
N HIS A 18 -13.38 -6.70 2.58
CA HIS A 18 -12.80 -5.57 1.83
C HIS A 18 -12.83 -5.85 0.33
N SER A 19 -12.75 -4.80 -0.47
CA SER A 19 -12.93 -4.87 -1.92
C SER A 19 -11.64 -5.20 -2.68
N ARG A 20 -10.49 -4.95 -2.07
CA ARG A 20 -9.15 -5.29 -2.62
C ARG A 20 -8.05 -5.18 -1.59
N CYS A 21 -6.95 -5.85 -1.87
CA CYS A 21 -5.69 -5.70 -1.15
C CYS A 21 -4.73 -4.78 -1.91
N TRP A 22 -4.07 -3.89 -1.19
CA TRP A 22 -3.04 -3.01 -1.72
C TRP A 22 -1.66 -3.46 -1.24
N LEU A 23 -0.71 -3.51 -2.16
CA LEU A 23 0.69 -3.79 -1.89
C LEU A 23 1.56 -2.70 -2.52
N ALA A 24 2.76 -2.49 -1.99
CA ALA A 24 3.75 -1.61 -2.59
C ALA A 24 4.96 -2.42 -3.05
N TRP A 25 5.38 -2.21 -4.31
CA TRP A 25 6.51 -2.95 -4.89
C TRP A 25 7.82 -2.57 -4.21
N PRO A 26 8.61 -3.52 -3.71
CA PRO A 26 9.88 -3.23 -3.05
C PRO A 26 10.87 -2.52 -3.99
N THR A 27 11.32 -1.32 -3.60
CA THR A 27 12.21 -0.49 -4.43
C THR A 27 13.41 0.08 -3.71
N ARG A 28 13.38 0.21 -2.36
CA ARG A 28 14.46 0.82 -1.59
C ARG A 28 15.59 -0.18 -1.33
N ALA A 29 16.70 -0.01 -2.06
CA ALA A 29 17.87 -0.88 -1.89
C ALA A 29 18.48 -0.79 -0.48
N GLU A 30 18.43 0.38 0.15
CA GLU A 30 18.95 0.58 1.51
C GLU A 30 18.20 -0.24 2.57
N THR A 31 16.94 -0.56 2.32
CA THR A 31 16.14 -1.41 3.20
C THR A 31 16.45 -2.90 3.00
N TRP A 32 16.65 -3.31 1.74
CA TRP A 32 16.69 -4.73 1.37
C TRP A 32 18.08 -5.22 0.98
N SER A 33 19.04 -4.30 0.73
CA SER A 33 20.42 -4.60 0.30
C SER A 33 20.44 -5.59 -0.86
N GLU A 34 21.28 -6.61 -0.78
CA GLU A 34 21.40 -7.69 -1.75
C GLU A 34 20.17 -8.61 -1.85
N HIS A 35 19.21 -8.47 -0.94
CA HIS A 35 18.01 -9.33 -0.91
C HIS A 35 16.83 -8.76 -1.70
N LEU A 36 16.96 -7.59 -2.33
CA LEU A 36 15.84 -6.91 -2.98
C LEU A 36 15.11 -7.79 -4.00
N ASP A 37 15.83 -8.54 -4.82
CA ASP A 37 15.22 -9.42 -5.83
C ASP A 37 14.48 -10.60 -5.18
N ALA A 38 15.06 -11.22 -4.16
CA ALA A 38 14.39 -12.28 -3.39
C ALA A 38 13.12 -11.78 -2.69
N VAL A 39 13.15 -10.54 -2.17
CA VAL A 39 11.97 -9.91 -1.57
C VAL A 39 10.88 -9.65 -2.62
N ARG A 40 11.23 -9.22 -3.82
CA ARG A 40 10.28 -9.06 -4.93
C ARG A 40 9.62 -10.38 -5.33
N GLU A 41 10.37 -11.46 -5.35
CA GLU A 41 9.82 -12.81 -5.57
C GLU A 41 8.79 -13.16 -4.50
N VAL A 42 9.12 -12.96 -3.22
CA VAL A 42 8.20 -13.21 -2.10
C VAL A 42 6.94 -12.34 -2.20
N TYR A 43 7.08 -11.05 -2.50
CA TYR A 43 5.93 -10.16 -2.68
C TYR A 43 5.04 -10.59 -3.86
N SER A 44 5.66 -11.08 -4.94
CA SER A 44 4.93 -11.63 -6.09
C SER A 44 4.11 -12.87 -5.72
N GLU A 45 4.71 -13.81 -4.99
CA GLU A 45 4.02 -15.02 -4.53
C GLU A 45 2.89 -14.69 -3.54
N VAL A 46 3.11 -13.75 -2.61
CA VAL A 46 2.08 -13.25 -1.70
C VAL A 46 0.91 -12.64 -2.50
N ALA A 47 1.21 -11.79 -3.48
CA ALA A 47 0.17 -11.19 -4.32
C ALA A 47 -0.64 -12.22 -5.10
N LYS A 48 0.02 -13.23 -5.70
CA LYS A 48 -0.65 -14.34 -6.39
C LYS A 48 -1.53 -15.15 -5.45
N ALA A 49 -1.07 -15.40 -4.22
CA ALA A 49 -1.83 -16.14 -3.23
C ALA A 49 -3.11 -15.38 -2.83
N ILE A 50 -3.01 -14.08 -2.57
CA ILE A 50 -4.15 -13.21 -2.24
C ILE A 50 -5.11 -13.09 -3.42
N ALA A 51 -4.59 -12.96 -4.66
CA ALA A 51 -5.38 -12.79 -5.87
C ALA A 51 -6.33 -13.98 -6.16
N ARG A 52 -6.15 -15.11 -5.49
CA ARG A 52 -7.10 -16.25 -5.55
C ARG A 52 -8.39 -15.98 -4.79
N PHE A 53 -8.44 -14.99 -3.93
CA PHE A 53 -9.56 -14.68 -3.03
C PHE A 53 -10.14 -13.30 -3.25
N GLU A 54 -9.30 -12.32 -3.62
CA GLU A 54 -9.69 -10.93 -3.79
C GLU A 54 -8.79 -10.19 -4.79
N PRO A 55 -9.26 -9.09 -5.37
CA PRO A 55 -8.42 -8.25 -6.25
C PRO A 55 -7.20 -7.71 -5.50
N VAL A 56 -6.05 -7.75 -6.15
CA VAL A 56 -4.80 -7.20 -5.63
C VAL A 56 -4.32 -6.08 -6.56
N THR A 57 -3.81 -5.01 -5.98
CA THR A 57 -3.18 -3.92 -6.73
C THR A 57 -1.84 -3.57 -6.09
N PHE A 58 -0.77 -3.60 -6.89
CA PHE A 58 0.50 -3.01 -6.51
C PHE A 58 0.53 -1.52 -6.86
N ILE A 59 0.93 -0.69 -5.91
CA ILE A 59 1.50 0.60 -6.25
C ILE A 59 2.96 0.40 -6.67
N THR A 60 3.40 1.10 -7.70
CA THR A 60 4.75 0.94 -8.23
C THR A 60 5.23 2.19 -8.95
N LYS A 61 6.55 2.33 -9.11
CA LYS A 61 7.12 3.36 -9.96
C LYS A 61 6.84 3.03 -11.44
N PRO A 62 6.66 4.03 -12.31
CA PRO A 62 6.39 3.79 -13.75
C PRO A 62 7.36 2.79 -14.40
N LYS A 63 8.64 2.89 -14.08
CA LYS A 63 9.69 2.03 -14.61
C LYS A 63 9.57 0.55 -14.22
N ASN A 64 8.87 0.24 -13.13
CA ASN A 64 8.72 -1.12 -12.61
C ASN A 64 7.39 -1.79 -13.01
N VAL A 65 6.48 -1.09 -13.69
CA VAL A 65 5.16 -1.65 -14.07
C VAL A 65 5.30 -2.94 -14.87
N ALA A 66 6.18 -2.98 -15.86
CA ALA A 66 6.41 -4.18 -16.66
C ALA A 66 6.99 -5.34 -15.82
N GLU A 67 7.92 -5.05 -14.93
CA GLU A 67 8.50 -6.04 -14.01
C GLU A 67 7.43 -6.66 -13.12
N VAL A 68 6.60 -5.84 -12.48
CA VAL A 68 5.48 -6.31 -11.63
C VAL A 68 4.55 -7.21 -12.42
N SER A 69 4.11 -6.77 -13.60
CA SER A 69 3.19 -7.53 -14.46
C SER A 69 3.76 -8.88 -14.89
N LEU A 70 5.06 -8.93 -15.21
CA LEU A 70 5.74 -10.18 -15.57
C LEU A 70 5.86 -11.12 -14.36
N SER A 71 6.15 -10.59 -13.18
CA SER A 71 6.36 -11.38 -11.96
C SER A 71 5.05 -11.94 -11.39
N THR A 72 3.94 -11.18 -11.51
CA THR A 72 2.65 -11.52 -10.88
C THR A 72 1.62 -12.11 -11.83
N GLY A 73 1.78 -11.92 -13.13
CA GLY A 73 0.81 -12.37 -14.14
C GLY A 73 -0.46 -11.51 -14.18
N THR A 74 -1.50 -12.02 -14.82
CA THR A 74 -2.72 -11.25 -15.15
C THR A 74 -3.69 -11.04 -13.98
N GLY A 75 -3.49 -11.70 -12.85
CA GLY A 75 -4.40 -11.64 -11.69
C GLY A 75 -4.15 -10.43 -10.76
N VAL A 76 -3.12 -9.65 -11.01
CA VAL A 76 -2.68 -8.54 -10.15
C VAL A 76 -2.62 -7.26 -10.97
N ALA A 77 -3.29 -6.23 -10.49
CA ALA A 77 -3.27 -4.90 -11.13
C ALA A 77 -2.07 -4.07 -10.66
N THR A 78 -1.73 -3.05 -11.43
CA THR A 78 -0.72 -2.06 -11.05
C THR A 78 -1.30 -0.65 -11.11
N LEU A 79 -0.89 0.18 -10.15
CA LEU A 79 -1.12 1.63 -10.14
C LEU A 79 0.23 2.33 -10.09
N SER A 80 0.46 3.23 -11.05
CA SER A 80 1.67 4.05 -11.06
C SER A 80 1.58 5.13 -9.99
N LEU A 81 2.20 4.87 -8.84
CA LEU A 81 2.30 5.79 -7.72
C LEU A 81 3.73 5.71 -7.15
N PRO A 82 4.56 6.73 -7.40
CA PRO A 82 5.94 6.75 -6.92
C PRO A 82 6.02 6.67 -5.40
N HIS A 83 6.81 5.74 -4.91
CA HIS A 83 7.13 5.54 -3.50
C HIS A 83 8.56 5.02 -3.38
N ASP A 84 9.11 5.00 -2.21
CA ASP A 84 10.44 4.44 -1.95
C ASP A 84 10.36 3.26 -1.00
N ASP A 85 9.45 3.28 -0.03
CA ASP A 85 9.27 2.21 0.95
C ASP A 85 8.05 1.34 0.64
N SER A 86 8.16 0.04 0.85
CA SER A 86 7.11 -0.95 0.56
C SER A 86 6.19 -1.26 1.75
N PHE A 87 6.38 -0.62 2.91
CA PHE A 87 5.56 -0.82 4.10
C PHE A 87 4.26 0.00 4.05
N LEU A 88 3.36 -0.39 3.15
CA LEU A 88 2.11 0.31 2.88
C LEU A 88 1.16 0.36 4.09
N ASN A 89 1.32 -0.58 5.03
CA ASN A 89 0.62 -0.53 6.30
C ASN A 89 1.03 0.69 7.14
N ASP A 90 2.22 1.24 6.93
CA ASP A 90 2.75 2.36 7.71
C ASP A 90 2.53 3.70 7.01
N ASN A 91 2.81 3.78 5.70
CA ASN A 91 2.74 5.02 4.91
C ASN A 91 1.44 5.19 4.08
N GLY A 92 0.60 4.15 3.99
CA GLY A 92 -0.66 4.20 3.27
C GLY A 92 -1.82 4.78 4.09
N PRO A 93 -2.99 5.01 3.45
CA PRO A 93 -4.17 5.49 4.15
C PRO A 93 -4.78 4.39 5.03
N ARG A 94 -5.54 4.82 6.05
CA ARG A 94 -6.47 3.94 6.77
C ARG A 94 -7.89 4.19 6.27
N PHE A 95 -8.58 3.16 5.85
CA PHE A 95 -9.98 3.25 5.48
C PHE A 95 -10.86 2.99 6.69
N VAL A 96 -11.81 3.88 6.92
CA VAL A 96 -12.78 3.83 8.01
C VAL A 96 -14.21 3.77 7.44
N THR A 97 -15.13 3.19 8.16
CA THR A 97 -16.52 3.05 7.74
C THR A 97 -17.49 3.52 8.82
N ASP A 98 -18.64 4.04 8.39
CA ASP A 98 -19.76 4.38 9.29
C ASP A 98 -20.68 3.17 9.56
N GLY A 99 -20.37 1.99 8.99
CA GLY A 99 -21.22 0.80 9.09
C GLY A 99 -22.53 0.86 8.30
N LYS A 100 -22.77 1.95 7.55
CA LYS A 100 -23.98 2.19 6.75
C LYS A 100 -23.69 2.25 5.25
N GLY A 101 -22.45 1.98 4.87
CA GLY A 101 -22.00 1.95 3.47
C GLY A 101 -21.08 3.11 3.06
N MET A 102 -20.88 4.11 3.93
CA MET A 102 -19.88 5.14 3.67
C MET A 102 -18.48 4.67 4.09
N ILE A 103 -17.51 4.97 3.23
CA ILE A 103 -16.09 4.74 3.48
C ILE A 103 -15.38 6.08 3.37
N ALA A 104 -14.50 6.34 4.30
CA ALA A 104 -13.62 7.51 4.26
C ALA A 104 -12.15 7.07 4.42
N GLY A 105 -11.24 7.87 3.91
CA GLY A 105 -9.81 7.64 4.05
C GLY A 105 -9.21 8.59 5.09
N VAL A 106 -8.33 8.05 5.92
CA VAL A 106 -7.53 8.82 6.89
C VAL A 106 -6.08 8.78 6.45
N SER A 107 -5.52 9.94 6.13
CA SER A 107 -4.10 10.10 5.84
C SER A 107 -3.38 10.60 7.07
N PHE A 108 -2.39 9.85 7.54
CA PHE A 108 -1.51 10.27 8.61
C PHE A 108 -0.29 11.01 8.04
N ARG A 109 0.22 11.98 8.80
CA ARG A 109 1.45 12.65 8.43
C ARG A 109 2.62 11.67 8.60
N TRP A 110 3.15 11.20 7.48
CA TRP A 110 4.30 10.30 7.46
C TRP A 110 5.61 11.05 7.71
N ASN A 111 6.48 10.46 8.52
CA ASN A 111 7.78 11.03 8.87
C ASN A 111 8.92 10.01 8.85
N ALA A 112 8.76 8.91 8.11
CA ALA A 112 9.75 7.84 7.97
C ALA A 112 10.29 7.33 9.32
N TRP A 113 9.38 6.97 10.23
CA TRP A 113 9.69 6.47 11.59
C TRP A 113 10.61 7.43 12.38
N GLY A 114 10.30 8.72 12.35
CA GLY A 114 11.10 9.74 13.05
C GLY A 114 12.32 10.18 12.25
N ASN A 115 12.18 10.36 10.94
CA ASN A 115 13.21 10.79 10.00
C ASN A 115 14.42 9.81 9.90
N ARG A 116 14.16 8.51 10.06
CA ARG A 116 15.15 7.47 9.81
C ARG A 116 15.66 7.51 8.37
N TYR A 117 14.77 7.86 7.43
CA TYR A 117 15.08 8.11 6.02
C TYR A 117 14.75 9.56 5.71
N PRO A 118 15.75 10.44 5.48
CA PRO A 118 15.52 11.86 5.22
C PRO A 118 14.71 12.10 3.93
N ASP A 119 14.93 11.30 2.89
CA ASP A 119 14.22 11.40 1.60
C ASP A 119 12.94 10.53 1.64
N HIS A 120 11.85 11.07 2.20
CA HIS A 120 10.59 10.35 2.37
C HIS A 120 9.36 11.07 1.80
N GLU A 121 9.56 12.09 0.98
CA GLU A 121 8.46 12.89 0.41
C GLU A 121 7.54 12.04 -0.47
N ARG A 122 8.08 11.07 -1.23
CA ARG A 122 7.28 10.16 -2.04
C ARG A 122 6.42 9.24 -1.18
N ASP A 123 6.99 8.74 -0.10
CA ASP A 123 6.26 7.88 0.85
C ASP A 123 5.19 8.68 1.60
N ALA A 124 5.47 9.94 1.93
CA ALA A 124 4.48 10.85 2.51
C ALA A 124 3.32 11.19 1.56
N ALA A 125 3.54 11.08 0.24
CA ALA A 125 2.52 11.29 -0.78
C ALA A 125 1.68 10.06 -1.09
N VAL A 126 2.02 8.87 -0.57
CA VAL A 126 1.31 7.62 -0.87
C VAL A 126 -0.14 7.65 -0.38
N ALA A 127 -0.36 7.98 0.89
CA ALA A 127 -1.73 8.04 1.43
C ALA A 127 -2.61 9.06 0.69
N PRO A 128 -2.18 10.33 0.47
CA PRO A 128 -2.96 11.25 -0.35
C PRO A 128 -3.18 10.79 -1.80
N GLY A 129 -2.22 10.07 -2.37
CA GLY A 129 -2.31 9.58 -3.75
C GLY A 129 -3.24 8.38 -3.95
N LEU A 130 -3.63 7.71 -2.86
CA LEU A 130 -4.59 6.59 -2.86
C LEU A 130 -6.02 7.02 -2.46
N LEU A 131 -6.21 8.23 -1.96
CA LEU A 131 -7.48 8.83 -1.56
C LEU A 131 -8.08 9.68 -2.65
#